data_d9e241dc1ca40a20945e7e7f806b219a
#
_entry.id   d9e241dc1ca40a20945e7e7f806b219a
#
_cell.length_a   1.000
_cell.length_b   1.000
_cell.length_c   1.000
_cell.angle_alpha   90.00
_cell.angle_beta   90.00
_cell.angle_gamma   90.00
#
_symmetry.space_group_name_H-M   'P 1'
#
loop_
_entity.id
_entity.type
_entity.pdbx_description
1 polymer ?
#
loop_
_entity_poly.entity_id
_entity_poly.type
_entity_poly.pdbx_seq_one_letter_code
_entity_poly.pdbx_strand_id
1 'polypeptide(L)'
;MRHQSYLRRLFQRGRTFTPLALLSVVLCSACATPVAEAPALALTGTPWVLVSLGGQPVDPDVQPATLVMETGTQRMYGHAGCNRMSGEYSRDNDSLAFSRLVTTKMACAKGMAQEQQFLQALAATQGHRVEAGRLVLLNDAGQPVATLMAEPSVG
;
A
#
# COMPACT_ATOMS: atom_id res chain seq x y z
N MET A 1 43.07 -44.39 -23.04
CA MET A 1 44.49 -44.16 -23.40
C MET A 1 44.96 -43.01 -22.54
N ARG A 2 45.65 -43.35 -21.45
CA ARG A 2 47.09 -43.12 -21.25
C ARG A 2 47.43 -41.63 -21.19
N HIS A 3 48.02 -41.00 -20.24
CA HIS A 3 48.97 -41.37 -19.20
C HIS A 3 49.05 -40.18 -18.26
N GLN A 4 48.98 -40.29 -16.89
CA GLN A 4 50.13 -40.48 -15.97
C GLN A 4 51.20 -39.41 -16.19
N SER A 5 51.51 -38.64 -15.25
CA SER A 5 52.19 -38.79 -13.98
C SER A 5 53.28 -37.72 -13.85
N TYR A 6 53.63 -37.30 -12.73
CA TYR A 6 54.88 -37.26 -11.96
C TYR A 6 55.07 -35.97 -11.21
N LEU A 7 54.88 -36.00 -9.94
CA LEU A 7 55.84 -36.24 -8.86
C LEU A 7 56.87 -35.13 -8.57
N ARG A 8 56.73 -34.64 -7.37
CA ARG A 8 57.74 -34.50 -6.30
C ARG A 8 58.79 -33.42 -6.41
N ARG A 9 58.90 -32.67 -5.43
CA ARG A 9 59.88 -32.60 -4.31
C ARG A 9 60.06 -31.14 -3.93
N LEU A 10 60.34 -30.72 -2.84
CA LEU A 10 60.74 -31.06 -1.48
C LEU A 10 61.22 -29.77 -0.82
N PHE A 11 60.90 -29.61 0.43
CA PHE A 11 61.67 -28.95 1.46
C PHE A 11 62.28 -27.55 1.23
N GLN A 12 61.86 -26.53 1.98
CA GLN A 12 62.82 -25.99 2.93
C GLN A 12 62.16 -25.17 4.05
N ARG A 13 62.60 -25.44 5.22
CA ARG A 13 62.35 -24.81 6.49
C ARG A 13 62.79 -23.34 6.46
N GLY A 14 61.92 -22.48 6.97
CA GLY A 14 62.28 -21.13 7.35
C GLY A 14 61.37 -20.69 8.48
N ARG A 15 61.84 -20.95 9.72
CA ARG A 15 61.25 -20.36 10.93
C ARG A 15 61.62 -18.89 10.94
N THR A 16 60.65 -18.01 10.85
CA THR A 16 60.80 -16.64 11.32
C THR A 16 59.61 -16.30 12.19
N PHE A 17 59.92 -16.10 13.43
CA PHE A 17 59.03 -15.49 14.43
C PHE A 17 58.67 -14.08 13.97
N THR A 18 57.42 -13.76 13.88
CA THR A 18 56.95 -12.39 13.79
C THR A 18 55.82 -12.15 14.79
N PRO A 19 55.78 -11.00 15.45
CA PRO A 19 55.05 -10.79 16.69
C PRO A 19 53.56 -10.59 16.46
N LEU A 20 52.82 -11.02 17.46
CA LEU A 20 51.42 -10.92 17.70
C LEU A 20 50.96 -9.46 17.63
N ALA A 21 50.43 -9.02 16.50
CA ALA A 21 49.67 -7.76 16.40
C ALA A 21 48.25 -8.04 16.83
N LEU A 22 47.92 -7.63 18.06
CA LEU A 22 46.55 -7.58 18.57
C LEU A 22 45.74 -6.58 17.75
N LEU A 23 44.99 -7.08 16.75
CA LEU A 23 44.04 -6.29 16.03
C LEU A 23 42.77 -6.19 16.88
N SER A 24 42.65 -5.08 17.63
CA SER A 24 41.42 -4.74 18.36
C SER A 24 40.32 -4.44 17.37
N VAL A 25 39.43 -5.42 17.14
CA VAL A 25 38.17 -5.20 16.40
C VAL A 25 37.22 -4.44 17.30
N VAL A 26 37.11 -3.14 17.08
CA VAL A 26 36.04 -2.31 17.65
C VAL A 26 34.75 -2.70 16.96
N LEU A 27 33.92 -3.52 17.61
CA LEU A 27 32.55 -3.74 17.23
C LEU A 27 31.75 -2.44 17.47
N CYS A 28 31.59 -1.63 16.46
CA CYS A 28 30.55 -0.60 16.44
C CYS A 28 29.20 -1.30 16.43
N SER A 29 28.60 -1.51 17.60
CA SER A 29 27.18 -1.84 17.73
C SER A 29 26.38 -0.64 17.27
N ALA A 30 26.02 -0.62 15.99
CA ALA A 30 25.02 0.31 15.48
C ALA A 30 23.69 -0.05 16.14
N CYS A 31 23.28 0.75 17.13
CA CYS A 31 21.92 0.73 17.67
C CYS A 31 20.99 1.16 16.54
N ALA A 32 20.46 0.20 15.80
CA ALA A 32 19.28 0.45 14.96
C ALA A 32 18.12 0.68 15.92
N THR A 33 17.73 1.95 16.10
CA THR A 33 16.47 2.29 16.75
C THR A 33 15.34 1.71 15.89
N PRO A 34 14.46 0.85 16.44
CA PRO A 34 13.27 0.44 15.69
C PRO A 34 12.47 1.70 15.37
N VAL A 35 12.30 1.97 14.07
CA VAL A 35 11.31 2.96 13.63
C VAL A 35 9.97 2.41 14.08
N ALA A 36 9.32 3.07 15.02
CA ALA A 36 7.96 2.72 15.43
C ALA A 36 7.07 2.83 14.19
N GLU A 37 6.65 1.69 13.67
CA GLU A 37 5.67 1.62 12.60
C GLU A 37 4.38 2.27 13.12
N ALA A 38 3.95 3.35 12.45
CA ALA A 38 2.70 4.00 12.81
C ALA A 38 1.58 2.95 12.77
N PRO A 39 0.64 2.94 13.74
CA PRO A 39 -0.41 1.96 13.77
C PRO A 39 -1.15 1.95 12.44
N ALA A 40 -1.27 0.77 11.84
CA ALA A 40 -1.96 0.60 10.58
C ALA A 40 -3.41 1.10 10.74
N LEU A 41 -3.80 2.08 9.92
CA LEU A 41 -5.17 2.60 9.96
C LEU A 41 -6.16 1.49 9.62
N ALA A 42 -7.23 1.42 10.39
CA ALA A 42 -8.28 0.45 10.15
C ALA A 42 -8.98 0.77 8.81
N LEU A 43 -9.19 -0.24 7.98
CA LEU A 43 -9.91 -0.08 6.71
C LEU A 43 -11.36 0.39 6.94
N THR A 44 -12.02 -0.15 7.97
CA THR A 44 -13.41 0.16 8.33
C THR A 44 -13.47 1.20 9.44
N GLY A 45 -14.50 2.04 9.41
CA GLY A 45 -14.69 3.14 10.37
C GLY A 45 -13.85 4.38 10.06
N THR A 46 -12.87 4.28 9.17
CA THR A 46 -12.05 5.42 8.74
C THR A 46 -12.74 6.14 7.58
N PRO A 47 -12.95 7.46 7.65
CA PRO A 47 -13.35 8.25 6.50
C PRO A 47 -12.18 8.36 5.52
N TRP A 48 -12.39 7.93 4.30
CA TRP A 48 -11.42 7.97 3.21
C TRP A 48 -11.80 9.04 2.21
N VAL A 49 -10.87 9.91 1.84
CA VAL A 49 -11.04 10.98 0.85
C VAL A 49 -10.30 10.63 -0.43
N LEU A 50 -10.97 10.68 -1.56
CA LEU A 50 -10.40 10.36 -2.87
C LEU A 50 -9.34 11.40 -3.26
N VAL A 51 -8.16 10.92 -3.67
CA VAL A 51 -7.04 11.78 -4.12
C VAL A 51 -6.60 11.49 -5.56
N SER A 52 -6.85 10.27 -6.07
CA SER A 52 -6.56 9.96 -7.47
C SER A 52 -7.46 8.85 -8.02
N LEU A 53 -7.69 8.90 -9.34
CA LEU A 53 -8.41 7.89 -10.13
C LEU A 53 -7.51 7.44 -11.28
N GLY A 54 -7.29 6.13 -11.42
CA GLY A 54 -6.42 5.57 -12.45
C GLY A 54 -5.00 6.19 -12.47
N GLY A 55 -4.49 6.59 -11.30
CA GLY A 55 -3.20 7.26 -11.16
C GLY A 55 -3.18 8.77 -11.47
N GLN A 56 -4.31 9.36 -11.87
CA GLN A 56 -4.43 10.80 -12.10
C GLN A 56 -5.03 11.51 -10.88
N PRO A 57 -4.49 12.65 -10.44
CA PRO A 57 -5.08 13.44 -9.37
C PRO A 57 -6.51 13.84 -9.69
N VAL A 58 -7.36 13.92 -8.66
CA VAL A 58 -8.72 14.45 -8.80
C VAL A 58 -8.71 15.97 -8.99
N ASP A 59 -9.78 16.49 -9.60
CA ASP A 59 -9.96 17.94 -9.77
C ASP A 59 -10.21 18.60 -8.40
N PRO A 60 -9.36 19.55 -7.96
CA PRO A 60 -9.53 20.22 -6.67
C PRO A 60 -10.76 21.14 -6.61
N ASP A 61 -11.32 21.53 -7.75
CA ASP A 61 -12.53 22.37 -7.86
C ASP A 61 -13.83 21.55 -7.72
N VAL A 62 -13.73 20.23 -7.67
CA VAL A 62 -14.86 19.32 -7.45
C VAL A 62 -14.96 19.00 -5.97
N GLN A 63 -16.20 18.90 -5.45
CA GLN A 63 -16.41 18.44 -4.09
C GLN A 63 -15.67 17.11 -3.86
N PRO A 64 -14.85 16.98 -2.79
CA PRO A 64 -14.12 15.75 -2.50
C PRO A 64 -15.05 14.54 -2.42
N ALA A 65 -14.72 13.49 -3.14
CA ALA A 65 -15.40 12.22 -2.99
C ALA A 65 -14.89 11.52 -1.72
N THR A 66 -15.82 10.92 -0.97
CA THR A 66 -15.53 10.26 0.30
C THR A 66 -16.10 8.86 0.34
N LEU A 67 -15.47 7.97 1.12
CA LEU A 67 -15.89 6.59 1.32
C LEU A 67 -15.72 6.21 2.79
N VAL A 68 -16.76 5.67 3.40
CA VAL A 68 -16.73 5.05 4.72
C VAL A 68 -17.29 3.63 4.61
N MET A 69 -16.55 2.65 5.08
CA MET A 69 -17.01 1.29 5.29
C MET A 69 -17.36 1.12 6.77
N GLU A 70 -18.61 0.82 7.10
CA GLU A 70 -19.06 0.69 8.48
C GLU A 70 -18.42 -0.51 9.16
N THR A 71 -17.95 -0.33 10.39
CA THR A 71 -17.42 -1.42 11.20
C THR A 71 -18.56 -2.35 11.65
N GLY A 72 -18.33 -3.67 11.52
CA GLY A 72 -19.29 -4.67 11.98
C GLY A 72 -20.50 -4.90 11.07
N THR A 73 -20.57 -4.21 9.93
CA THR A 73 -21.59 -4.41 8.88
C THR A 73 -20.91 -4.62 7.53
N GLN A 74 -21.71 -4.85 6.50
CA GLN A 74 -21.24 -4.87 5.09
C GLN A 74 -21.67 -3.59 4.34
N ARG A 75 -22.01 -2.54 5.05
CA ARG A 75 -22.52 -1.29 4.46
C ARG A 75 -21.41 -0.29 4.21
N MET A 76 -21.49 0.41 3.10
CA MET A 76 -20.63 1.55 2.81
C MET A 76 -21.48 2.77 2.41
N TYR A 77 -20.95 3.95 2.67
CA TYR A 77 -21.58 5.20 2.29
C TYR A 77 -20.51 6.28 2.05
N GLY A 78 -20.94 7.37 1.43
CA GLY A 78 -20.06 8.51 1.20
C GLY A 78 -20.64 9.48 0.19
N HIS A 79 -19.75 10.20 -0.46
CA HIS A 79 -20.03 11.17 -1.51
C HIS A 79 -19.16 10.88 -2.72
N ALA A 80 -19.74 10.90 -3.91
CA ALA A 80 -19.01 10.48 -5.10
C ALA A 80 -18.42 11.67 -5.92
N GLY A 81 -18.52 12.90 -5.40
CA GLY A 81 -18.10 14.13 -6.06
C GLY A 81 -19.26 15.05 -6.40
N CYS A 82 -20.40 14.52 -6.80
CA CYS A 82 -21.66 15.27 -7.01
C CYS A 82 -22.77 14.72 -6.11
N ASN A 83 -22.91 13.40 -6.06
CA ASN A 83 -24.01 12.73 -5.39
C ASN A 83 -23.55 11.97 -4.14
N ARG A 84 -24.46 11.84 -3.17
CA ARG A 84 -24.29 10.88 -2.09
C ARG A 84 -24.35 9.47 -2.67
N MET A 85 -23.51 8.59 -2.12
CA MET A 85 -23.52 7.19 -2.50
C MET A 85 -23.69 6.29 -1.29
N SER A 86 -24.23 5.11 -1.51
CA SER A 86 -24.26 4.00 -0.57
C SER A 86 -24.21 2.68 -1.31
N GLY A 87 -23.90 1.61 -0.60
CA GLY A 87 -23.78 0.28 -1.14
C GLY A 87 -23.38 -0.73 -0.09
N GLU A 88 -22.90 -1.85 -0.56
CA GLU A 88 -22.34 -2.91 0.28
C GLU A 88 -20.89 -3.15 -0.09
N TYR A 89 -20.11 -3.64 0.86
CA TYR A 89 -18.77 -4.16 0.62
C TYR A 89 -18.62 -5.56 1.18
N SER A 90 -17.75 -6.34 0.58
CA SER A 90 -17.27 -7.60 1.11
C SER A 90 -15.76 -7.56 1.23
N ARG A 91 -15.23 -8.13 2.32
CA ARG A 91 -13.79 -8.17 2.59
C ARG A 91 -13.36 -9.55 3.08
N ASP A 92 -12.27 -10.05 2.51
CA ASP A 92 -11.56 -11.24 3.00
C ASP A 92 -10.06 -11.05 2.78
N ASN A 93 -9.28 -10.94 3.87
CA ASN A 93 -7.86 -10.59 3.83
C ASN A 93 -7.61 -9.33 2.98
N ASP A 94 -6.87 -9.46 1.87
CA ASP A 94 -6.57 -8.38 0.92
C ASP A 94 -7.64 -8.19 -0.16
N SER A 95 -8.62 -9.09 -0.23
CA SER A 95 -9.76 -8.94 -1.14
C SER A 95 -10.72 -7.89 -0.61
N LEU A 96 -11.20 -7.05 -1.50
CA LEU A 96 -12.24 -6.04 -1.23
C LEU A 96 -13.07 -5.87 -2.49
N ALA A 97 -14.38 -5.96 -2.36
CA ALA A 97 -15.30 -5.70 -3.47
C ALA A 97 -16.47 -4.87 -2.99
N PHE A 98 -16.99 -4.03 -3.89
CA PHE A 98 -18.19 -3.21 -3.66
C PHE A 98 -19.33 -3.68 -4.55
N SER A 99 -20.55 -3.63 -4.01
CA SER A 99 -21.75 -4.05 -4.71
C SER A 99 -22.95 -3.18 -4.35
N ARG A 100 -24.03 -3.29 -5.12
CA ARG A 100 -25.29 -2.57 -4.88
C ARG A 100 -25.10 -1.07 -4.72
N LEU A 101 -24.15 -0.50 -5.49
CA LEU A 101 -23.89 0.92 -5.47
C LEU A 101 -25.10 1.70 -5.98
N VAL A 102 -25.58 2.63 -5.18
CA VAL A 102 -26.65 3.56 -5.51
C VAL A 102 -26.22 4.98 -5.19
N THR A 103 -26.70 5.94 -5.98
CA THR A 103 -26.45 7.36 -5.78
C THR A 103 -27.75 8.14 -5.81
N THR A 104 -27.77 9.33 -5.19
CA THR A 104 -28.76 10.35 -5.47
C THR A 104 -28.63 10.81 -6.93
N LYS A 105 -29.61 11.55 -7.45
CA LYS A 105 -29.64 12.02 -8.86
C LYS A 105 -29.73 13.54 -8.90
N MET A 106 -28.62 14.19 -8.45
CA MET A 106 -28.49 15.65 -8.58
C MET A 106 -27.69 15.95 -9.86
N ALA A 107 -27.96 17.07 -10.48
CA ALA A 107 -27.17 17.59 -11.59
C ALA A 107 -26.24 18.67 -11.02
N CYS A 108 -24.92 18.42 -11.05
CA CYS A 108 -23.91 19.37 -10.61
C CYS A 108 -23.23 20.00 -11.82
N ALA A 109 -22.88 21.28 -11.71
CA ALA A 109 -22.14 21.97 -12.76
C ALA A 109 -20.74 21.38 -12.98
N LYS A 110 -20.13 20.82 -11.91
CA LYS A 110 -18.86 20.11 -11.93
C LYS A 110 -19.03 18.77 -11.17
N GLY A 111 -18.11 17.81 -11.40
CA GLY A 111 -18.03 16.59 -10.64
C GLY A 111 -18.75 15.38 -11.21
N MET A 112 -19.66 15.54 -12.18
CA MET A 112 -20.39 14.40 -12.79
C MET A 112 -19.44 13.37 -13.42
N ALA A 113 -18.41 13.83 -14.13
CA ALA A 113 -17.44 12.94 -14.76
C ALA A 113 -16.58 12.21 -13.72
N GLN A 114 -16.12 12.91 -12.68
CA GLN A 114 -15.36 12.33 -11.58
C GLN A 114 -16.19 11.30 -10.80
N GLU A 115 -17.46 11.61 -10.52
CA GLU A 115 -18.42 10.68 -9.92
C GLU A 115 -18.51 9.38 -10.69
N GLN A 116 -18.74 9.48 -12.01
CA GLN A 116 -18.84 8.30 -12.87
C GLN A 116 -17.56 7.46 -12.83
N GLN A 117 -16.40 8.10 -12.91
CA GLN A 117 -15.10 7.41 -12.84
C GLN A 117 -14.89 6.75 -11.48
N PHE A 118 -15.27 7.42 -10.39
CA PHE A 118 -15.14 6.86 -9.05
C PHE A 118 -16.08 5.66 -8.84
N LEU A 119 -17.30 5.74 -9.27
CA LEU A 119 -18.25 4.60 -9.21
C LEU A 119 -17.75 3.41 -10.05
N GLN A 120 -17.15 3.67 -11.22
CA GLN A 120 -16.52 2.64 -12.04
C GLN A 120 -15.30 2.01 -11.31
N ALA A 121 -14.46 2.82 -10.65
CA ALA A 121 -13.34 2.32 -9.88
C ALA A 121 -13.80 1.45 -8.70
N LEU A 122 -14.85 1.85 -7.98
CA LEU A 122 -15.46 1.03 -6.92
C LEU A 122 -15.98 -0.30 -7.48
N ALA A 123 -16.73 -0.26 -8.59
CA ALA A 123 -17.26 -1.47 -9.22
C ALA A 123 -16.16 -2.42 -9.76
N ALA A 124 -15.01 -1.89 -10.17
CA ALA A 124 -13.86 -2.67 -10.64
C ALA A 124 -12.95 -3.18 -9.51
N THR A 125 -13.20 -2.77 -8.27
CA THR A 125 -12.35 -3.15 -7.12
C THR A 125 -12.52 -4.63 -6.79
N GLN A 126 -11.39 -5.35 -6.68
CA GLN A 126 -11.30 -6.74 -6.26
C GLN A 126 -10.28 -6.94 -5.12
N GLY A 127 -9.47 -5.94 -4.84
CA GLY A 127 -8.48 -5.97 -3.77
C GLY A 127 -8.18 -4.59 -3.21
N HIS A 128 -7.40 -4.58 -2.13
CA HIS A 128 -6.97 -3.33 -1.51
C HIS A 128 -5.63 -3.49 -0.80
N ARG A 129 -5.00 -2.35 -0.50
CA ARG A 129 -3.94 -2.25 0.49
C ARG A 129 -4.04 -0.92 1.24
N VAL A 130 -3.64 -0.91 2.50
CA VAL A 130 -3.55 0.29 3.32
C VAL A 130 -2.08 0.53 3.66
N GLU A 131 -1.53 1.63 3.21
CA GLU A 131 -0.12 1.98 3.36
C GLU A 131 0.03 3.46 3.72
N ALA A 132 0.75 3.76 4.78
CA ALA A 132 1.07 5.14 5.17
C ALA A 132 -0.15 6.10 5.13
N GLY A 133 -1.29 5.68 5.65
CA GLY A 133 -2.51 6.49 5.67
C GLY A 133 -3.28 6.56 4.35
N ARG A 134 -2.91 5.74 3.37
CA ARG A 134 -3.56 5.65 2.06
C ARG A 134 -4.27 4.31 1.91
N LEU A 135 -5.47 4.35 1.39
CA LEU A 135 -6.20 3.20 0.89
C LEU A 135 -6.05 3.17 -0.63
N VAL A 136 -5.44 2.12 -1.16
CA VAL A 136 -5.33 1.88 -2.60
C VAL A 136 -6.30 0.78 -2.98
N LEU A 137 -7.26 1.07 -3.86
CA LEU A 137 -8.18 0.11 -4.43
C LEU A 137 -7.58 -0.49 -5.69
N LEU A 138 -7.65 -1.82 -5.80
CA LEU A 138 -7.02 -2.59 -6.87
C LEU A 138 -8.09 -3.34 -7.68
N ASN A 139 -7.91 -3.42 -9.01
CA ASN A 139 -8.72 -4.27 -9.86
C ASN A 139 -8.26 -5.76 -9.77
N ASP A 140 -8.89 -6.63 -10.55
CA ASP A 140 -8.59 -8.05 -10.66
C ASP A 140 -7.16 -8.35 -11.17
N ALA A 141 -6.56 -7.41 -11.94
CA ALA A 141 -5.18 -7.48 -12.38
C ALA A 141 -4.18 -6.92 -11.35
N GLY A 142 -4.63 -6.52 -10.15
CA GLY A 142 -3.80 -5.91 -9.10
C GLY A 142 -3.36 -4.47 -9.42
N GLN A 143 -3.97 -3.82 -10.40
CA GLN A 143 -3.63 -2.45 -10.78
C GLN A 143 -4.44 -1.44 -9.95
N PRO A 144 -3.82 -0.32 -9.51
CA PRO A 144 -4.52 0.73 -8.79
C PRO A 144 -5.60 1.39 -9.66
N VAL A 145 -6.86 1.39 -9.18
CA VAL A 145 -8.00 2.06 -9.83
C VAL A 145 -8.40 3.34 -9.11
N ALA A 146 -8.18 3.42 -7.80
CA ALA A 146 -8.37 4.62 -7.00
C ALA A 146 -7.41 4.64 -5.82
N THR A 147 -7.00 5.83 -5.40
CA THR A 147 -6.26 6.05 -4.15
C THR A 147 -7.02 7.06 -3.30
N LEU A 148 -7.20 6.72 -2.04
CA LEU A 148 -7.85 7.57 -1.05
C LEU A 148 -6.89 7.80 0.12
N MET A 149 -7.02 8.93 0.80
CA MET A 149 -6.32 9.23 2.04
C MET A 149 -7.29 9.21 3.21
N ALA A 150 -6.81 8.77 4.35
CA ALA A 150 -7.58 8.91 5.58
C ALA A 150 -7.80 10.40 5.88
N GLU A 151 -9.05 10.76 6.17
CA GLU A 151 -9.33 12.10 6.66
C GLU A 151 -8.72 12.27 8.06
N PRO A 152 -7.97 13.37 8.32
CA PRO A 152 -7.45 13.61 9.66
C PRO A 152 -8.61 13.66 10.65
N SER A 153 -8.58 12.82 11.68
CA SER A 153 -9.50 12.95 12.79
C SER A 153 -9.23 14.28 13.47
N VAL A 154 -10.14 15.24 13.31
CA VAL A 154 -10.12 16.48 14.12
C VAL A 154 -10.50 16.03 15.53
N GLY A 155 -9.48 15.91 16.41
CA GLY A 155 -9.64 15.63 17.82
C GLY A 155 -10.12 16.87 18.58
#